data_62b8cda6ce3afcb6a8975ebce02e55ba
#
_entry.id   62b8cda6ce3afcb6a8975ebce02e55ba
#
_cell.length_a   1.000
_cell.length_b   1.000
_cell.length_c   1.000
_cell.angle_alpha   90.00
_cell.angle_beta   90.00
_cell.angle_gamma   90.00
#
_symmetry.space_group_name_H-M   'P 1'
#
loop_
_entity.id
_entity.type
_entity.pdbx_description
1 polymer ?
#
loop_
_entity_poly.entity_id
_entity_poly.type
_entity_poly.pdbx_seq_one_letter_code
_entity_poly.pdbx_strand_id
1 'polypeptide(L)'
;MKTYEYILSATILLVSICGCARKNAVATAADECEPLFLAVRPLPEGGYSLISLSPFDGSRDTLIISRPLSRLIVMSTSHIGFLRAIGGEDAIVGVSGAEYVYDSTVRARIGEGRILDIGYDASPDYEKIMALKPELVLTYSVSPVKSQFLTKLESLGISTFTVNEHLESHPLARASYVRLFGALTGNMSAADSVLAVVSKNYQALRDSVRALMTVPGDGPQSADAEQRICARKILVNIPYKDQWFIPGQENYLSHLVRDAGGEILGSEPGTSISGQISVERAYSLSKEASLWLNVGWCRTLDQLLSVNPLFGDFLMNIQKNAA
;
A
#
# COMPACT_ATOMS: atom_id res chain seq x y z
N MET A 1 6.67 -72.27 -44.26
CA MET A 1 6.80 -72.21 -42.80
C MET A 1 6.86 -70.72 -42.41
N LYS A 2 6.09 -70.32 -41.46
CA LYS A 2 5.47 -68.99 -41.25
C LYS A 2 6.49 -67.89 -40.93
N THR A 3 6.51 -66.85 -41.76
CA THR A 3 7.13 -65.54 -41.55
C THR A 3 6.19 -64.70 -40.67
N TYR A 4 6.68 -64.16 -39.54
CA TYR A 4 5.98 -63.17 -38.75
C TYR A 4 6.57 -61.78 -39.12
N GLU A 5 5.73 -60.95 -39.69
CA GLU A 5 6.00 -59.51 -39.91
C GLU A 5 5.76 -58.78 -38.58
N TYR A 6 6.76 -58.06 -38.11
CA TYR A 6 6.64 -57.13 -37.01
C TYR A 6 6.31 -55.77 -37.56
N ILE A 7 5.08 -55.33 -37.40
CA ILE A 7 4.65 -53.96 -37.63
C ILE A 7 5.14 -53.13 -36.45
N LEU A 8 6.13 -52.29 -36.69
CA LEU A 8 6.64 -51.31 -35.74
C LEU A 8 5.77 -50.09 -35.79
N SER A 9 4.80 -49.96 -34.84
CA SER A 9 4.02 -48.75 -34.66
C SER A 9 4.89 -47.69 -33.98
N ALA A 10 5.38 -46.71 -34.72
CA ALA A 10 6.04 -45.54 -34.17
C ALA A 10 4.98 -44.56 -33.64
N THR A 11 4.75 -44.60 -32.36
CA THR A 11 3.94 -43.61 -31.67
C THR A 11 4.81 -42.38 -31.45
N ILE A 12 4.61 -41.35 -32.25
CA ILE A 12 5.25 -40.05 -32.09
C ILE A 12 4.56 -39.36 -30.91
N LEU A 13 5.24 -39.33 -29.77
CA LEU A 13 4.83 -38.55 -28.58
C LEU A 13 5.14 -37.06 -28.86
N LEU A 14 4.13 -36.31 -29.29
CA LEU A 14 4.20 -34.85 -29.37
C LEU A 14 4.19 -34.30 -27.95
N VAL A 15 5.37 -34.06 -27.39
CA VAL A 15 5.52 -33.26 -26.17
C VAL A 15 5.28 -31.80 -26.56
N SER A 16 4.06 -31.36 -26.35
CA SER A 16 3.73 -29.92 -26.39
C SER A 16 4.47 -29.24 -25.27
N ILE A 17 5.61 -28.63 -25.59
CA ILE A 17 6.30 -27.69 -24.72
C ILE A 17 5.41 -26.44 -24.70
N CYS A 18 4.48 -26.40 -23.74
CA CYS A 18 3.74 -25.19 -23.42
C CYS A 18 4.74 -24.22 -22.76
N GLY A 19 5.51 -23.53 -23.57
CA GLY A 19 6.30 -22.39 -23.14
C GLY A 19 5.34 -21.36 -22.59
N CYS A 20 5.34 -21.18 -21.26
CA CYS A 20 4.72 -20.01 -20.64
C CYS A 20 5.48 -18.76 -21.11
N ALA A 21 5.20 -18.30 -22.33
CA ALA A 21 5.42 -16.93 -22.68
C ALA A 21 4.49 -16.12 -21.76
N ARG A 22 5.04 -15.51 -20.72
CA ARG A 22 4.36 -14.40 -20.01
C ARG A 22 4.08 -13.35 -21.09
N LYS A 23 2.90 -13.41 -21.68
CA LYS A 23 2.35 -12.27 -22.39
C LYS A 23 2.25 -11.18 -21.32
N ASN A 24 2.91 -10.06 -21.56
CA ASN A 24 2.58 -8.81 -20.89
C ASN A 24 1.15 -8.45 -21.31
N ALA A 25 0.16 -9.08 -20.69
CA ALA A 25 -1.21 -8.68 -20.82
C ALA A 25 -1.28 -7.30 -20.16
N VAL A 26 -1.68 -6.30 -20.92
CA VAL A 26 -2.05 -5.01 -20.35
C VAL A 26 -3.11 -5.31 -19.31
N ALA A 27 -2.80 -5.03 -18.03
CA ALA A 27 -3.73 -5.25 -16.93
C ALA A 27 -5.04 -4.52 -17.24
N THR A 28 -6.16 -5.20 -17.08
CA THR A 28 -7.45 -4.54 -17.22
C THR A 28 -7.72 -3.66 -15.99
N ALA A 29 -8.58 -2.65 -16.12
CA ALA A 29 -8.94 -1.79 -14.98
C ALA A 29 -9.50 -2.59 -13.77
N ALA A 30 -10.02 -3.80 -14.00
CA ALA A 30 -10.44 -4.71 -12.95
C ALA A 30 -9.22 -5.33 -12.22
N ASP A 31 -8.19 -5.71 -12.95
CA ASP A 31 -6.96 -6.31 -12.38
C ASP A 31 -6.18 -5.30 -11.54
N GLU A 32 -6.22 -4.01 -11.88
CA GLU A 32 -5.57 -2.93 -11.12
C GLU A 32 -6.16 -2.73 -9.71
N CYS A 33 -7.42 -3.12 -9.49
CA CYS A 33 -8.10 -3.01 -8.19
C CYS A 33 -7.93 -4.25 -7.30
N GLU A 34 -7.45 -5.36 -7.84
CA GLU A 34 -7.28 -6.58 -7.07
C GLU A 34 -6.00 -6.51 -6.21
N PRO A 35 -6.13 -6.64 -4.88
CA PRO A 35 -4.98 -6.60 -3.99
C PRO A 35 -4.19 -7.91 -4.07
N LEU A 36 -2.87 -7.80 -3.95
CA LEU A 36 -1.95 -8.95 -3.94
C LEU A 36 -1.97 -9.69 -2.59
N PHE A 37 -2.19 -8.96 -1.50
CA PHE A 37 -1.99 -9.48 -0.14
C PHE A 37 -3.29 -9.57 0.66
N LEU A 38 -4.45 -9.39 0.01
CA LEU A 38 -5.77 -9.50 0.65
C LEU A 38 -6.77 -10.19 -0.26
N ALA A 39 -7.58 -11.11 0.30
CA ALA A 39 -8.82 -11.54 -0.33
C ALA A 39 -10.00 -11.38 0.63
N VAL A 40 -11.08 -10.79 0.14
CA VAL A 40 -12.36 -10.64 0.85
C VAL A 40 -13.40 -11.44 0.11
N ARG A 41 -13.88 -12.55 0.70
CA ARG A 41 -14.79 -13.48 0.04
C ARG A 41 -16.10 -13.61 0.82
N PRO A 42 -17.26 -13.37 0.18
CA PRO A 42 -18.53 -13.63 0.84
C PRO A 42 -18.69 -15.13 1.13
N LEU A 43 -19.34 -15.47 2.23
CA LEU A 43 -19.67 -16.82 2.61
C LEU A 43 -21.11 -17.14 2.24
N PRO A 44 -21.42 -18.39 1.85
CA PRO A 44 -22.79 -18.81 1.49
C PRO A 44 -23.81 -18.59 2.60
N GLU A 45 -23.37 -18.74 3.85
CA GLU A 45 -24.19 -18.61 5.06
C GLU A 45 -24.29 -17.16 5.56
N GLY A 46 -23.74 -16.21 4.81
CA GLY A 46 -23.60 -14.82 5.22
C GLY A 46 -22.27 -14.54 5.92
N GLY A 47 -21.86 -13.27 5.92
CA GLY A 47 -20.55 -12.88 6.43
C GLY A 47 -19.43 -13.03 5.38
N TYR A 48 -18.17 -13.03 5.84
CA TYR A 48 -17.00 -12.96 4.97
C TYR A 48 -15.85 -13.82 5.48
N SER A 49 -15.09 -14.39 4.57
CA SER A 49 -13.75 -14.93 4.79
C SER A 49 -12.74 -13.86 4.34
N LEU A 50 -11.90 -13.44 5.27
CA LEU A 50 -10.80 -12.51 5.06
C LEU A 50 -9.50 -13.28 5.06
N ILE A 51 -8.70 -13.14 4.01
CA ILE A 51 -7.43 -13.84 3.88
C ILE A 51 -6.35 -12.78 3.68
N SER A 52 -5.42 -12.67 4.63
CA SER A 52 -4.20 -11.89 4.51
C SER A 52 -3.06 -12.79 4.05
N LEU A 53 -2.30 -12.33 3.07
CA LEU A 53 -1.08 -12.99 2.59
C LEU A 53 0.13 -12.18 3.01
N SER A 54 1.09 -12.84 3.65
CA SER A 54 2.36 -12.21 3.99
C SER A 54 3.21 -12.00 2.72
N PRO A 55 3.64 -10.77 2.43
CA PRO A 55 4.51 -10.49 1.29
C PRO A 55 5.94 -11.01 1.48
N PHE A 56 6.31 -11.44 2.69
CA PHE A 56 7.68 -11.83 3.01
C PHE A 56 7.93 -13.34 2.87
N ASP A 57 6.98 -14.16 3.29
CA ASP A 57 7.13 -15.63 3.32
C ASP A 57 5.96 -16.37 2.68
N GLY A 58 4.95 -15.65 2.18
CA GLY A 58 3.76 -16.22 1.57
C GLY A 58 2.81 -16.92 2.55
N SER A 59 3.04 -16.80 3.86
CA SER A 59 2.13 -17.34 4.87
C SER A 59 0.75 -16.68 4.79
N ARG A 60 -0.28 -17.42 5.20
CA ARG A 60 -1.67 -16.96 5.13
C ARG A 60 -2.27 -16.90 6.53
N ASP A 61 -2.95 -15.81 6.79
CA ASP A 61 -3.83 -15.64 7.93
C ASP A 61 -5.28 -15.58 7.44
N THR A 62 -6.19 -16.31 8.08
CA THR A 62 -7.60 -16.37 7.67
C THR A 62 -8.50 -16.05 8.85
N LEU A 63 -9.37 -15.07 8.66
CA LEU A 63 -10.36 -14.64 9.64
C LEU A 63 -11.76 -14.79 9.06
N ILE A 64 -12.65 -15.44 9.80
CA ILE A 64 -14.06 -15.55 9.45
C ILE A 64 -14.87 -14.51 10.21
N ILE A 65 -15.62 -13.70 9.48
CA ILE A 65 -16.52 -12.68 10.02
C ILE A 65 -17.95 -13.10 9.75
N SER A 66 -18.65 -13.55 10.77
CA SER A 66 -20.07 -13.95 10.68
C SER A 66 -21.05 -12.81 11.07
N ARG A 67 -20.56 -11.77 11.73
CA ARG A 67 -21.31 -10.58 12.13
C ARG A 67 -20.41 -9.34 12.14
N PRO A 68 -20.96 -8.14 12.03
CA PRO A 68 -20.18 -6.91 12.20
C PRO A 68 -19.49 -6.85 13.57
N LEU A 69 -18.26 -6.36 13.56
CA LEU A 69 -17.47 -6.10 14.76
C LEU A 69 -17.68 -4.65 15.21
N SER A 70 -17.69 -4.43 16.53
CA SER A 70 -17.93 -3.14 17.15
C SER A 70 -16.78 -2.66 18.05
N ARG A 71 -15.75 -3.49 18.23
CA ARG A 71 -14.63 -3.19 19.13
C ARG A 71 -13.30 -3.53 18.47
N LEU A 72 -12.82 -2.57 17.67
CA LEU A 72 -11.55 -2.69 16.93
C LEU A 72 -10.47 -1.87 17.60
N ILE A 73 -9.27 -2.43 17.73
CA ILE A 73 -8.06 -1.66 17.95
C ILE A 73 -7.32 -1.57 16.62
N VAL A 74 -6.91 -0.38 16.22
CA VAL A 74 -6.21 -0.13 14.96
C VAL A 74 -4.81 0.38 15.21
N MET A 75 -3.80 -0.33 14.68
CA MET A 75 -2.39 -0.03 14.89
C MET A 75 -1.81 0.92 13.83
N SER A 76 -2.60 1.29 12.82
CA SER A 76 -2.17 2.21 11.76
C SER A 76 -3.20 3.31 11.54
N THR A 77 -2.74 4.54 11.27
CA THR A 77 -3.60 5.67 10.92
C THR A 77 -4.29 5.48 9.56
N SER A 78 -3.74 4.65 8.66
CA SER A 78 -4.41 4.28 7.41
C SER A 78 -5.69 3.48 7.67
N HIS A 79 -5.71 2.61 8.68
CA HIS A 79 -6.91 1.86 9.07
C HIS A 79 -8.04 2.81 9.53
N ILE A 80 -7.68 3.89 10.24
CA ILE A 80 -8.63 4.96 10.60
C ILE A 80 -9.22 5.58 9.33
N GLY A 81 -8.37 5.90 8.35
CA GLY A 81 -8.80 6.48 7.07
C GLY A 81 -9.81 5.60 6.33
N PHE A 82 -9.57 4.28 6.26
CA PHE A 82 -10.52 3.35 5.64
C PHE A 82 -11.85 3.29 6.39
N LEU A 83 -11.82 3.17 7.72
CA LEU A 83 -13.03 3.15 8.55
C LEU A 83 -13.83 4.45 8.40
N ARG A 84 -13.17 5.59 8.42
CA ARG A 84 -13.81 6.91 8.20
C ARG A 84 -14.46 7.03 6.83
N ALA A 85 -13.82 6.51 5.79
CA ALA A 85 -14.35 6.57 4.43
C ALA A 85 -15.72 5.86 4.28
N ILE A 86 -16.02 4.90 5.15
CA ILE A 86 -17.26 4.09 5.10
C ILE A 86 -18.20 4.32 6.29
N GLY A 87 -17.90 5.29 7.16
CA GLY A 87 -18.69 5.54 8.38
C GLY A 87 -18.58 4.42 9.42
N GLY A 88 -17.45 3.70 9.45
CA GLY A 88 -17.19 2.57 10.36
C GLY A 88 -16.37 2.93 11.61
N GLU A 89 -16.08 4.21 11.83
CA GLU A 89 -15.24 4.67 12.94
C GLU A 89 -15.82 4.45 14.34
N ASP A 90 -17.11 4.17 14.44
CA ASP A 90 -17.77 3.85 15.72
C ASP A 90 -17.24 2.53 16.30
N ALA A 91 -16.70 1.66 15.46
CA ALA A 91 -16.11 0.41 15.90
C ALA A 91 -14.73 0.59 16.55
N ILE A 92 -14.07 1.75 16.40
CA ILE A 92 -12.74 2.00 16.97
C ILE A 92 -12.84 2.22 18.46
N VAL A 93 -12.17 1.40 19.27
CA VAL A 93 -12.06 1.55 20.73
C VAL A 93 -10.64 1.85 21.18
N GLY A 94 -9.64 1.60 20.35
CA GLY A 94 -8.23 1.88 20.65
C GLY A 94 -7.42 2.18 19.40
N VAL A 95 -6.41 3.04 19.55
CA VAL A 95 -5.47 3.44 18.50
C VAL A 95 -4.05 3.34 19.02
N SER A 96 -3.10 3.11 18.13
CA SER A 96 -1.67 3.23 18.42
C SER A 96 -1.19 4.63 18.05
N GLY A 97 -0.56 5.34 19.01
CA GLY A 97 0.03 6.66 18.80
C GLY A 97 -0.99 7.73 18.45
N ALA A 98 -1.82 8.11 19.43
CA ALA A 98 -2.90 9.10 19.28
C ALA A 98 -2.42 10.45 18.72
N GLU A 99 -1.15 10.83 18.92
CA GLU A 99 -0.55 12.07 18.39
C GLU A 99 -0.43 12.07 16.86
N TYR A 100 -0.40 10.90 16.22
CA TYR A 100 -0.37 10.77 14.76
C TYR A 100 -1.76 10.71 14.12
N VAL A 101 -2.82 10.74 14.92
CA VAL A 101 -4.20 10.76 14.41
C VAL A 101 -4.56 12.17 13.98
N TYR A 102 -4.77 12.38 12.68
CA TYR A 102 -5.15 13.69 12.11
C TYR A 102 -6.66 13.85 11.90
N ASP A 103 -7.43 12.76 11.84
CA ASP A 103 -8.89 12.82 11.70
C ASP A 103 -9.53 13.51 12.89
N SER A 104 -10.26 14.61 12.63
CA SER A 104 -10.84 15.45 13.69
C SER A 104 -11.89 14.73 14.51
N THR A 105 -12.69 13.84 13.90
CA THR A 105 -13.72 13.07 14.61
C THR A 105 -13.10 12.05 15.54
N VAL A 106 -12.09 11.32 15.08
CA VAL A 106 -11.39 10.33 15.91
C VAL A 106 -10.60 11.04 17.02
N ARG A 107 -9.96 12.18 16.74
CA ARG A 107 -9.30 13.00 17.76
C ARG A 107 -10.25 13.49 18.84
N ALA A 108 -11.44 13.95 18.46
CA ALA A 108 -12.45 14.36 19.44
C ALA A 108 -12.82 13.19 20.37
N ARG A 109 -13.03 11.99 19.81
CA ARG A 109 -13.33 10.77 20.59
C ARG A 109 -12.18 10.32 21.49
N ILE A 110 -10.94 10.53 21.07
CA ILE A 110 -9.76 10.30 21.93
C ILE A 110 -9.80 11.31 23.11
N GLY A 111 -10.02 12.59 22.84
CA GLY A 111 -10.13 13.64 23.87
C GLY A 111 -11.27 13.41 24.86
N GLU A 112 -12.35 12.77 24.44
CA GLU A 112 -13.50 12.38 25.26
C GLU A 112 -13.29 11.04 26.01
N GLY A 113 -12.16 10.36 25.81
CA GLY A 113 -11.85 9.06 26.40
C GLY A 113 -12.68 7.88 25.83
N ARG A 114 -13.37 8.07 24.71
CA ARG A 114 -14.11 6.99 24.02
C ARG A 114 -13.21 6.08 23.20
N ILE A 115 -12.07 6.60 22.75
CA ILE A 115 -11.01 5.83 22.09
C ILE A 115 -9.75 6.04 22.92
N LEU A 116 -9.08 4.95 23.29
CA LEU A 116 -7.87 5.02 24.11
C LEU A 116 -6.61 4.87 23.25
N ASP A 117 -5.57 5.61 23.61
CA ASP A 117 -4.22 5.35 23.13
C ASP A 117 -3.64 4.13 23.86
N ILE A 118 -3.29 3.10 23.09
CA ILE A 118 -2.73 1.86 23.62
C ILE A 118 -1.19 1.81 23.54
N GLY A 119 -0.54 2.95 23.23
CA GLY A 119 0.91 3.01 22.99
C GLY A 119 1.31 2.46 21.61
N TYR A 120 2.60 2.22 21.44
CA TYR A 120 3.18 1.68 20.20
C TYR A 120 3.41 0.18 20.32
N ASP A 121 3.61 -0.49 19.17
CA ASP A 121 3.99 -1.90 19.10
C ASP A 121 5.29 -2.25 19.86
N ALA A 122 6.23 -1.28 19.94
CA ALA A 122 7.46 -1.41 20.73
C ALA A 122 7.26 -1.23 22.25
N SER A 123 6.19 -0.53 22.66
CA SER A 123 5.87 -0.26 24.08
C SER A 123 4.34 -0.19 24.28
N PRO A 124 3.63 -1.30 24.06
CA PRO A 124 2.17 -1.32 24.15
C PRO A 124 1.69 -1.40 25.60
N ASP A 125 0.56 -0.79 25.86
CA ASP A 125 -0.16 -0.91 27.14
C ASP A 125 -1.13 -2.10 27.11
N TYR A 126 -0.61 -3.28 27.45
CA TYR A 126 -1.40 -4.52 27.44
C TYR A 126 -2.57 -4.49 28.43
N GLU A 127 -2.49 -3.75 29.55
CA GLU A 127 -3.58 -3.62 30.51
C GLU A 127 -4.75 -2.87 29.87
N LYS A 128 -4.48 -1.76 29.19
CA LYS A 128 -5.50 -1.05 28.43
C LYS A 128 -6.09 -1.91 27.30
N ILE A 129 -5.25 -2.63 26.55
CA ILE A 129 -5.72 -3.53 25.49
C ILE A 129 -6.69 -4.56 26.06
N MET A 130 -6.35 -5.23 27.15
CA MET A 130 -7.23 -6.20 27.81
C MET A 130 -8.51 -5.55 28.38
N ALA A 131 -8.41 -4.36 29.00
CA ALA A 131 -9.55 -3.64 29.54
C ALA A 131 -10.55 -3.22 28.44
N LEU A 132 -10.05 -2.90 27.24
CA LEU A 132 -10.86 -2.57 26.07
C LEU A 132 -11.64 -3.77 25.54
N LYS A 133 -11.27 -5.00 25.85
CA LYS A 133 -11.89 -6.24 25.35
C LYS A 133 -12.13 -6.17 23.83
N PRO A 134 -11.09 -5.97 23.02
CA PRO A 134 -11.25 -5.87 21.58
C PRO A 134 -11.74 -7.20 20.99
N GLU A 135 -12.60 -7.12 19.98
CA GLU A 135 -12.97 -8.27 19.17
C GLU A 135 -11.86 -8.60 18.15
N LEU A 136 -11.11 -7.57 17.74
CA LEU A 136 -9.99 -7.72 16.81
C LEU A 136 -8.99 -6.57 16.97
N VAL A 137 -7.70 -6.91 16.87
CA VAL A 137 -6.61 -5.93 16.74
C VAL A 137 -6.09 -5.99 15.31
N LEU A 138 -6.23 -4.88 14.56
CA LEU A 138 -5.71 -4.75 13.20
C LEU A 138 -4.28 -4.26 13.27
N THR A 139 -3.37 -5.10 12.80
CA THR A 139 -1.93 -4.86 12.81
C THR A 139 -1.39 -4.64 11.41
N TYR A 140 -0.10 -4.41 11.26
CA TYR A 140 0.62 -4.35 9.99
C TYR A 140 1.97 -5.05 10.13
N SER A 141 2.58 -5.39 8.99
CA SER A 141 3.86 -6.10 8.96
C SER A 141 4.91 -5.29 8.22
N VAL A 142 6.11 -5.14 8.81
CA VAL A 142 7.24 -4.41 8.20
C VAL A 142 8.47 -5.30 8.00
N SER A 143 8.40 -6.55 8.45
CA SER A 143 9.49 -7.52 8.32
C SER A 143 8.94 -8.95 8.32
N PRO A 144 9.73 -9.95 7.86
CA PRO A 144 9.32 -11.36 7.92
C PRO A 144 9.27 -11.92 9.34
N VAL A 145 9.85 -11.22 10.31
CA VAL A 145 9.90 -11.69 11.69
C VAL A 145 8.65 -11.25 12.44
N LYS A 146 7.92 -12.21 12.98
CA LYS A 146 6.76 -11.95 13.82
C LYS A 146 7.15 -11.11 15.02
N SER A 147 6.47 -9.99 15.24
CA SER A 147 6.78 -9.07 16.33
C SER A 147 6.47 -9.69 17.70
N GLN A 148 7.20 -9.26 18.72
CA GLN A 148 6.91 -9.67 20.12
C GLN A 148 5.51 -9.21 20.55
N PHE A 149 5.03 -8.10 20.00
CA PHE A 149 3.68 -7.59 20.22
C PHE A 149 2.62 -8.61 19.79
N LEU A 150 2.70 -9.11 18.55
CA LEU A 150 1.78 -10.14 18.03
C LEU A 150 1.83 -11.42 18.86
N THR A 151 3.04 -11.89 19.19
CA THR A 151 3.20 -13.10 20.01
C THR A 151 2.56 -12.93 21.38
N LYS A 152 2.66 -11.73 21.98
CA LYS A 152 2.06 -11.45 23.28
C LYS A 152 0.53 -11.39 23.20
N LEU A 153 -0.05 -10.72 22.17
CA LEU A 153 -1.51 -10.68 21.97
C LEU A 153 -2.10 -12.08 21.83
N GLU A 154 -1.46 -12.95 21.06
CA GLU A 154 -1.88 -14.36 20.93
C GLU A 154 -1.85 -15.11 22.27
N SER A 155 -0.78 -14.91 23.06
CA SER A 155 -0.67 -15.53 24.40
C SER A 155 -1.76 -15.04 25.36
N LEU A 156 -2.33 -13.89 25.11
CA LEU A 156 -3.46 -13.30 25.85
C LEU A 156 -4.83 -13.70 25.28
N GLY A 157 -4.85 -14.50 24.20
CA GLY A 157 -6.10 -14.92 23.54
C GLY A 157 -6.78 -13.78 22.76
N ILE A 158 -6.06 -12.71 22.42
CA ILE A 158 -6.59 -11.58 21.67
C ILE A 158 -6.43 -11.84 20.18
N SER A 159 -7.55 -11.81 19.46
CA SER A 159 -7.55 -12.00 18.00
C SER A 159 -6.84 -10.85 17.29
N THR A 160 -6.00 -11.18 16.32
CA THR A 160 -5.27 -10.21 15.49
C THR A 160 -5.52 -10.50 14.01
N PHE A 161 -5.41 -9.49 13.15
CA PHE A 161 -5.38 -9.65 11.71
C PHE A 161 -4.39 -8.64 11.10
N THR A 162 -3.49 -9.15 10.26
CA THR A 162 -2.44 -8.32 9.66
C THR A 162 -2.92 -7.74 8.34
N VAL A 163 -2.80 -6.42 8.19
CA VAL A 163 -3.23 -5.63 7.03
C VAL A 163 -1.98 -5.10 6.34
N ASN A 164 -1.73 -5.54 5.11
CA ASN A 164 -0.50 -5.25 4.36
C ASN A 164 -0.72 -4.26 3.20
N GLU A 165 -1.69 -3.36 3.31
CA GLU A 165 -2.06 -2.41 2.25
C GLU A 165 -0.92 -1.50 1.79
N HIS A 166 0.02 -1.20 2.69
CA HIS A 166 1.17 -0.33 2.41
C HIS A 166 2.25 -1.00 1.54
N LEU A 167 2.17 -2.33 1.36
CA LEU A 167 3.07 -3.13 0.52
C LEU A 167 2.46 -3.47 -0.85
N GLU A 168 1.22 -3.03 -1.11
CA GLU A 168 0.59 -3.19 -2.41
C GLU A 168 1.36 -2.44 -3.50
N SER A 169 1.35 -3.01 -4.70
CA SER A 169 2.07 -2.44 -5.84
C SER A 169 1.30 -1.32 -6.54
N HIS A 170 -0.04 -1.30 -6.46
CA HIS A 170 -0.86 -0.34 -7.19
C HIS A 170 -1.79 0.46 -6.26
N PRO A 171 -1.99 1.79 -6.50
CA PRO A 171 -2.86 2.63 -5.66
C PRO A 171 -4.30 2.12 -5.56
N LEU A 172 -4.88 1.57 -6.64
CA LEU A 172 -6.23 1.03 -6.61
C LEU A 172 -6.31 -0.30 -5.86
N ALA A 173 -5.27 -1.16 -5.94
CA ALA A 173 -5.18 -2.36 -5.12
C ALA A 173 -5.13 -1.98 -3.63
N ARG A 174 -4.34 -0.96 -3.26
CA ARG A 174 -4.35 -0.42 -1.90
C ARG A 174 -5.72 0.14 -1.50
N ALA A 175 -6.39 0.90 -2.37
CA ALA A 175 -7.71 1.45 -2.10
C ALA A 175 -8.77 0.37 -1.88
N SER A 176 -8.64 -0.81 -2.54
CA SER A 176 -9.58 -1.92 -2.41
C SER A 176 -9.65 -2.53 -1.01
N TYR A 177 -8.64 -2.25 -0.15
CA TYR A 177 -8.69 -2.62 1.28
C TYR A 177 -9.86 -2.02 2.04
N VAL A 178 -10.51 -0.98 1.51
CA VAL A 178 -11.76 -0.45 2.07
C VAL A 178 -12.83 -1.55 2.23
N ARG A 179 -12.82 -2.59 1.37
CA ARG A 179 -13.73 -3.74 1.44
C ARG A 179 -13.44 -4.64 2.65
N LEU A 180 -12.18 -4.76 3.09
CA LEU A 180 -11.84 -5.40 4.36
C LEU A 180 -12.60 -4.74 5.51
N PHE A 181 -12.51 -3.42 5.61
CA PHE A 181 -13.17 -2.65 6.67
C PHE A 181 -14.70 -2.70 6.54
N GLY A 182 -15.21 -2.72 5.29
CA GLY A 182 -16.62 -2.95 5.01
C GLY A 182 -17.12 -4.31 5.52
N ALA A 183 -16.35 -5.38 5.34
CA ALA A 183 -16.65 -6.71 5.85
C ALA A 183 -16.61 -6.75 7.39
N LEU A 184 -15.61 -6.11 8.00
CA LEU A 184 -15.45 -6.06 9.45
C LEU A 184 -16.60 -5.32 10.14
N THR A 185 -17.12 -4.24 9.55
CA THR A 185 -18.12 -3.35 10.19
C THR A 185 -19.54 -3.50 9.62
N GLY A 186 -19.74 -4.37 8.64
CA GLY A 186 -21.04 -4.54 7.97
C GLY A 186 -21.37 -3.45 6.95
N ASN A 187 -20.41 -2.59 6.59
CA ASN A 187 -20.58 -1.46 5.70
C ASN A 187 -20.10 -1.75 4.26
N MET A 188 -20.27 -3.00 3.77
CA MET A 188 -19.74 -3.42 2.45
C MET A 188 -20.29 -2.57 1.29
N SER A 189 -21.56 -2.21 1.31
CA SER A 189 -22.15 -1.36 0.26
C SER A 189 -21.49 0.04 0.19
N ALA A 190 -21.18 0.61 1.35
CA ALA A 190 -20.43 1.88 1.41
C ALA A 190 -19.00 1.70 0.90
N ALA A 191 -18.35 0.59 1.25
CA ALA A 191 -17.01 0.27 0.78
C ALA A 191 -16.93 0.11 -0.74
N ASP A 192 -17.88 -0.62 -1.34
CA ASP A 192 -17.96 -0.79 -2.79
C ASP A 192 -18.23 0.56 -3.49
N SER A 193 -19.10 1.41 -2.92
CA SER A 193 -19.39 2.74 -3.45
C SER A 193 -18.15 3.65 -3.41
N VAL A 194 -17.42 3.66 -2.29
CA VAL A 194 -16.16 4.43 -2.14
C VAL A 194 -15.12 3.95 -3.15
N LEU A 195 -14.92 2.64 -3.26
CA LEU A 195 -13.95 2.07 -4.20
C LEU A 195 -14.29 2.43 -5.64
N ALA A 196 -15.57 2.34 -6.04
CA ALA A 196 -16.01 2.70 -7.39
C ALA A 196 -15.73 4.17 -7.72
N VAL A 197 -16.00 5.09 -6.79
CA VAL A 197 -15.74 6.52 -6.97
C VAL A 197 -14.24 6.79 -7.05
N VAL A 198 -13.44 6.19 -6.15
CA VAL A 198 -11.98 6.36 -6.14
C VAL A 198 -11.37 5.83 -7.43
N SER A 199 -11.77 4.63 -7.88
CA SER A 199 -11.26 4.03 -9.11
C SER A 199 -11.58 4.87 -10.34
N LYS A 200 -12.84 5.34 -10.47
CA LYS A 200 -13.27 6.22 -11.58
C LYS A 200 -12.47 7.52 -11.62
N ASN A 201 -12.32 8.17 -10.47
CA ASN A 201 -11.59 9.45 -10.40
C ASN A 201 -10.10 9.27 -10.68
N TYR A 202 -9.49 8.22 -10.14
CA TYR A 202 -8.09 7.89 -10.37
C TYR A 202 -7.81 7.67 -11.87
N GLN A 203 -8.62 6.83 -12.53
CA GLN A 203 -8.48 6.54 -13.95
C GLN A 203 -8.65 7.80 -14.80
N ALA A 204 -9.66 8.63 -14.51
CA ALA A 204 -9.89 9.88 -15.24
C ALA A 204 -8.71 10.87 -15.11
N LEU A 205 -8.12 10.99 -13.91
CA LEU A 205 -6.95 11.83 -13.69
C LEU A 205 -5.72 11.27 -14.42
N ARG A 206 -5.45 9.97 -14.31
CA ARG A 206 -4.36 9.29 -15.03
C ARG A 206 -4.46 9.50 -16.54
N ASP A 207 -5.65 9.31 -17.11
CA ASP A 207 -5.86 9.48 -18.54
C ASP A 207 -5.69 10.95 -18.97
N SER A 208 -6.11 11.90 -18.13
CA SER A 208 -5.90 13.34 -18.37
C SER A 208 -4.41 13.69 -18.36
N VAL A 209 -3.63 13.14 -17.41
CA VAL A 209 -2.18 13.33 -17.37
C VAL A 209 -1.54 12.74 -18.61
N ARG A 210 -1.87 11.51 -18.99
CA ARG A 210 -1.36 10.87 -20.20
C ARG A 210 -1.64 11.69 -21.46
N ALA A 211 -2.85 12.23 -21.59
CA ALA A 211 -3.23 13.08 -22.72
C ALA A 211 -2.40 14.39 -22.78
N LEU A 212 -2.11 14.99 -21.62
CA LEU A 212 -1.27 16.20 -21.55
C LEU A 212 0.21 15.93 -21.87
N MET A 213 0.65 14.70 -21.63
CA MET A 213 2.03 14.27 -21.80
C MET A 213 2.34 13.74 -23.22
N THR A 214 1.32 13.33 -23.98
CA THR A 214 1.44 12.99 -25.40
C THR A 214 1.43 14.27 -26.23
N VAL A 215 2.60 14.84 -26.54
CA VAL A 215 2.72 15.90 -27.54
C VAL A 215 2.57 15.24 -28.92
N PRO A 216 1.62 15.69 -29.79
CA PRO A 216 1.60 15.25 -31.17
C PRO A 216 2.88 15.69 -31.85
N GLY A 217 3.81 14.79 -32.09
CA GLY A 217 4.98 15.06 -32.92
C GLY A 217 4.60 15.01 -34.38
N ASP A 218 4.84 16.10 -35.14
CA ASP A 218 4.84 16.10 -36.60
C ASP A 218 5.98 15.23 -37.10
N GLY A 219 5.79 13.92 -37.24
CA GLY A 219 6.79 13.00 -37.77
C GLY A 219 6.33 11.54 -37.86
N PRO A 220 6.90 10.73 -38.79
CA PRO A 220 6.44 9.36 -38.98
C PRO A 220 6.65 8.49 -37.75
N GLN A 221 5.60 7.74 -37.41
CA GLN A 221 5.49 6.82 -36.30
C GLN A 221 6.66 5.83 -36.22
N SER A 222 7.62 6.08 -35.35
CA SER A 222 8.52 5.04 -34.86
C SER A 222 7.96 4.52 -33.55
N ALA A 223 7.90 3.20 -33.38
CA ALA A 223 7.40 2.51 -32.18
C ALA A 223 8.16 2.91 -30.88
N ASP A 224 9.28 3.63 -31.03
CA ASP A 224 10.09 4.15 -29.93
C ASP A 224 9.76 5.60 -29.52
N ALA A 225 8.74 6.23 -30.15
CA ALA A 225 8.33 7.60 -29.84
C ALA A 225 7.43 7.72 -28.59
N GLU A 226 7.08 6.61 -27.98
CA GLU A 226 6.14 6.56 -26.83
C GLU A 226 6.72 7.05 -25.49
N GLN A 227 7.96 7.54 -25.43
CA GLN A 227 8.57 7.82 -24.14
C GLN A 227 9.54 9.01 -24.10
N ARG A 228 9.13 10.17 -24.63
CA ARG A 228 9.81 11.42 -24.29
C ARG A 228 8.90 12.34 -23.47
N ILE A 229 8.32 11.79 -22.45
CA ILE A 229 7.82 12.59 -21.34
C ILE A 229 9.03 12.89 -20.49
N CYS A 230 9.36 14.17 -20.35
CA CYS A 230 10.33 14.60 -19.36
C CYS A 230 9.67 14.38 -17.99
N ALA A 231 9.71 13.15 -17.48
CA ALA A 231 9.16 12.81 -16.19
C ALA A 231 9.82 13.73 -15.14
N ARG A 232 9.00 14.41 -14.33
CA ARG A 232 9.54 15.23 -13.25
C ARG A 232 10.24 14.34 -12.24
N LYS A 233 11.51 14.61 -12.00
CA LYS A 233 12.32 13.88 -11.02
C LYS A 233 11.96 14.37 -9.61
N ILE A 234 11.59 13.44 -8.75
CA ILE A 234 10.97 13.74 -7.46
C ILE A 234 11.81 13.10 -6.34
N LEU A 235 12.19 13.91 -5.36
CA LEU A 235 12.66 13.45 -4.07
C LEU A 235 11.46 13.27 -3.14
N VAL A 236 11.43 12.20 -2.34
CA VAL A 236 10.32 11.92 -1.42
C VAL A 236 10.81 11.72 0.00
N ASN A 237 9.92 12.00 0.96
CA ASN A 237 10.10 11.81 2.39
C ASN A 237 11.12 12.76 3.03
N ILE A 238 11.30 12.60 4.32
CA ILE A 238 12.37 13.15 5.16
C ILE A 238 12.91 12.01 6.04
N PRO A 239 14.09 12.12 6.65
CA PRO A 239 14.62 11.08 7.51
C PRO A 239 13.72 10.86 8.74
N TYR A 240 13.59 9.61 9.13
CA TYR A 240 13.01 9.18 10.40
C TYR A 240 14.12 8.50 11.21
N LYS A 241 14.46 9.03 12.39
CA LYS A 241 15.55 8.52 13.22
C LYS A 241 16.85 8.33 12.41
N ASP A 242 17.27 9.36 11.69
CA ASP A 242 18.47 9.39 10.84
C ASP A 242 18.46 8.43 9.63
N GLN A 243 17.33 7.80 9.33
CA GLN A 243 17.17 6.91 8.19
C GLN A 243 16.22 7.51 7.18
N TRP A 244 16.64 7.56 5.91
CA TRP A 244 15.81 8.05 4.82
C TRP A 244 15.26 6.88 4.00
N PHE A 245 13.96 6.71 4.00
CA PHE A 245 13.30 5.63 3.28
C PHE A 245 12.77 6.10 1.92
N ILE A 246 13.12 5.37 0.87
CA ILE A 246 12.63 5.58 -0.50
C ILE A 246 11.80 4.36 -0.88
N PRO A 247 10.56 4.53 -1.37
CA PRO A 247 9.74 3.41 -1.83
C PRO A 247 10.38 2.72 -3.03
N GLY A 248 10.28 1.40 -3.11
CA GLY A 248 10.69 0.64 -4.27
C GLY A 248 9.88 1.02 -5.52
N GLN A 249 10.39 0.74 -6.71
CA GLN A 249 9.71 1.10 -7.97
C GLN A 249 8.34 0.46 -8.15
N GLU A 250 8.14 -0.74 -7.58
CA GLU A 250 6.85 -1.45 -7.61
C GLU A 250 5.96 -1.12 -6.42
N ASN A 251 6.27 -0.09 -5.64
CA ASN A 251 5.41 0.39 -4.56
C ASN A 251 4.25 1.23 -5.11
N TYR A 252 3.08 1.16 -4.45
CA TYR A 252 1.91 1.96 -4.84
C TYR A 252 2.20 3.46 -4.95
N LEU A 253 3.07 4.01 -4.08
CA LEU A 253 3.43 5.42 -4.14
C LEU A 253 4.25 5.75 -5.40
N SER A 254 5.16 4.86 -5.78
CA SER A 254 5.93 5.00 -7.03
C SER A 254 5.04 4.91 -8.26
N HIS A 255 4.03 4.02 -8.24
CA HIS A 255 3.00 3.97 -9.29
C HIS A 255 2.17 5.24 -9.34
N LEU A 256 1.71 5.75 -8.18
CA LEU A 256 0.93 6.98 -8.09
C LEU A 256 1.71 8.16 -8.70
N VAL A 257 2.98 8.29 -8.34
CA VAL A 257 3.87 9.35 -8.86
C VAL A 257 4.09 9.18 -10.36
N ARG A 258 4.28 7.96 -10.84
CA ARG A 258 4.44 7.66 -12.28
C ARG A 258 3.18 8.01 -13.07
N ASP A 259 2.00 7.64 -12.58
CA ASP A 259 0.73 7.97 -13.20
C ASP A 259 0.43 9.48 -13.17
N ALA A 260 1.03 10.22 -12.24
CA ALA A 260 1.03 11.68 -12.20
C ALA A 260 2.13 12.33 -13.06
N GLY A 261 2.89 11.54 -13.85
CA GLY A 261 3.94 12.03 -14.74
C GLY A 261 5.27 12.33 -14.05
N GLY A 262 5.54 11.70 -12.91
CA GLY A 262 6.79 11.84 -12.18
C GLY A 262 7.60 10.55 -12.08
N GLU A 263 8.81 10.67 -11.55
CA GLU A 263 9.70 9.57 -11.22
C GLU A 263 10.32 9.81 -9.84
N ILE A 264 10.22 8.85 -8.94
CA ILE A 264 10.88 8.93 -7.64
C ILE A 264 12.34 8.56 -7.79
N LEU A 265 13.22 9.48 -7.41
CA LEU A 265 14.65 9.27 -7.45
C LEU A 265 15.11 8.29 -6.35
N GLY A 266 16.01 7.39 -6.71
CA GLY A 266 16.61 6.43 -5.78
C GLY A 266 15.75 5.20 -5.49
N SER A 267 14.60 5.04 -6.15
CA SER A 267 13.77 3.85 -6.03
C SER A 267 14.47 2.61 -6.57
N GLU A 268 14.45 1.52 -5.81
CA GLU A 268 15.02 0.24 -6.20
C GLU A 268 14.06 -0.50 -7.15
N PRO A 269 14.55 -0.99 -8.33
CA PRO A 269 13.72 -1.72 -9.27
C PRO A 269 13.31 -3.11 -8.76
N GLY A 270 12.14 -3.60 -9.21
CA GLY A 270 11.67 -4.96 -8.95
C GLY A 270 11.21 -5.24 -7.53
N THR A 271 11.02 -4.21 -6.70
CA THR A 271 10.53 -4.37 -5.33
C THR A 271 9.48 -3.30 -4.97
N SER A 272 8.50 -3.68 -4.16
CA SER A 272 7.55 -2.76 -3.51
C SER A 272 8.03 -2.28 -2.13
N ILE A 273 9.05 -2.95 -1.58
CA ILE A 273 9.60 -2.64 -0.25
C ILE A 273 10.41 -1.35 -0.33
N SER A 274 10.30 -0.50 0.70
CA SER A 274 11.11 0.71 0.79
C SER A 274 12.55 0.37 1.13
N GLY A 275 13.47 0.88 0.32
CA GLY A 275 14.92 0.85 0.60
C GLY A 275 15.34 2.00 1.51
N GLN A 276 16.48 1.83 2.16
CA GLN A 276 17.07 2.85 3.02
C GLN A 276 18.27 3.50 2.35
N ILE A 277 18.32 4.83 2.38
CA ILE A 277 19.47 5.60 1.89
C ILE A 277 20.01 6.52 2.99
N SER A 278 21.25 6.99 2.83
CA SER A 278 21.82 8.02 3.73
C SER A 278 21.34 9.43 3.33
N VAL A 279 21.47 10.38 4.26
CA VAL A 279 21.17 11.80 4.00
C VAL A 279 22.05 12.37 2.89
N GLU A 280 23.33 11.94 2.81
CA GLU A 280 24.25 12.36 1.76
C GLU A 280 23.80 11.84 0.38
N ARG A 281 23.29 10.61 0.33
CA ARG A 281 22.71 10.09 -0.90
C ARG A 281 21.46 10.88 -1.31
N ALA A 282 20.56 11.19 -0.37
CA ALA A 282 19.40 12.03 -0.61
C ALA A 282 19.81 13.44 -1.07
N TYR A 283 20.86 14.02 -0.49
CA TYR A 283 21.44 15.29 -0.97
C TYR A 283 21.95 15.18 -2.41
N SER A 284 22.63 14.09 -2.75
CA SER A 284 23.05 13.86 -4.14
C SER A 284 21.84 13.81 -5.10
N LEU A 285 20.77 13.13 -4.71
CA LEU A 285 19.53 13.05 -5.50
C LEU A 285 18.82 14.40 -5.62
N SER A 286 18.89 15.27 -4.60
CA SER A 286 18.29 16.60 -4.63
C SER A 286 18.82 17.48 -5.78
N LYS A 287 20.06 17.20 -6.25
CA LYS A 287 20.68 17.92 -7.39
C LYS A 287 20.00 17.61 -8.73
N GLU A 288 19.25 16.52 -8.80
CA GLU A 288 18.50 16.11 -10.00
C GLU A 288 17.01 16.33 -9.84
N ALA A 289 16.51 16.43 -8.59
CA ALA A 289 15.09 16.58 -8.31
C ALA A 289 14.57 17.96 -8.70
N SER A 290 13.39 18.02 -9.28
CA SER A 290 12.64 19.26 -9.55
C SER A 290 11.48 19.47 -8.56
N LEU A 291 11.21 18.48 -7.71
CA LEU A 291 10.15 18.53 -6.69
C LEU A 291 10.54 17.68 -5.50
N TRP A 292 10.12 18.10 -4.30
CA TRP A 292 10.25 17.34 -3.06
C TRP A 292 8.86 17.13 -2.44
N LEU A 293 8.44 15.88 -2.30
CA LEU A 293 7.12 15.49 -1.79
C LEU A 293 7.22 14.78 -0.44
N ASN A 294 6.12 14.80 0.29
CA ASN A 294 5.96 14.08 1.56
C ASN A 294 7.02 14.47 2.60
N VAL A 295 7.13 15.75 2.85
CA VAL A 295 8.07 16.32 3.84
C VAL A 295 7.57 16.12 5.30
N GLY A 296 6.86 15.04 5.55
CA GLY A 296 6.37 14.64 6.87
C GLY A 296 5.37 15.63 7.46
N TRP A 297 5.58 16.01 8.71
CA TRP A 297 4.72 16.95 9.44
C TRP A 297 4.99 18.42 9.12
N CYS A 298 6.06 18.72 8.34
CA CYS A 298 6.47 20.08 8.03
C CYS A 298 5.45 20.76 7.13
N ARG A 299 4.88 21.88 7.59
CA ARG A 299 3.92 22.72 6.84
C ARG A 299 4.52 24.06 6.42
N THR A 300 5.67 24.39 6.98
CA THR A 300 6.41 25.63 6.68
C THR A 300 7.86 25.31 6.43
N LEU A 301 8.55 26.23 5.75
CA LEU A 301 9.98 26.13 5.52
C LEU A 301 10.77 26.07 6.84
N ASP A 302 10.40 26.90 7.82
CA ASP A 302 11.06 26.94 9.12
C ASP A 302 10.96 25.59 9.84
N GLN A 303 9.80 24.91 9.76
CA GLN A 303 9.62 23.57 10.30
C GLN A 303 10.54 22.57 9.61
N LEU A 304 10.64 22.62 8.28
CA LEU A 304 11.51 21.75 7.50
C LEU A 304 12.99 21.97 7.86
N LEU A 305 13.42 23.22 7.96
CA LEU A 305 14.79 23.58 8.37
C LEU A 305 15.09 23.21 9.83
N SER A 306 14.07 23.17 10.70
CA SER A 306 14.23 22.72 12.08
C SER A 306 14.48 21.20 12.19
N VAL A 307 14.04 20.40 11.23
CA VAL A 307 14.37 18.97 11.17
C VAL A 307 15.85 18.76 10.86
N ASN A 308 16.35 19.49 9.85
CA ASN A 308 17.76 19.48 9.50
C ASN A 308 18.12 20.76 8.74
N PRO A 309 19.03 21.61 9.25
CA PRO A 309 19.43 22.86 8.57
C PRO A 309 19.99 22.65 7.15
N LEU A 310 20.58 21.48 6.85
CA LEU A 310 21.09 21.13 5.52
C LEU A 310 19.96 21.07 4.46
N PHE A 311 18.70 20.99 4.86
CA PHE A 311 17.58 20.99 3.92
C PHE A 311 17.43 22.31 3.14
N GLY A 312 18.07 23.39 3.63
CA GLY A 312 18.20 24.62 2.83
C GLY A 312 18.95 24.38 1.50
N ASP A 313 20.04 23.59 1.54
CA ASP A 313 20.82 23.26 0.34
C ASP A 313 20.04 22.33 -0.61
N PHE A 314 19.23 21.40 -0.08
CA PHE A 314 18.31 20.58 -0.88
C PHE A 314 17.33 21.45 -1.65
N LEU A 315 16.71 22.41 -0.98
CA LEU A 315 15.75 23.33 -1.59
C LEU A 315 16.39 24.17 -2.68
N MET A 316 17.61 24.68 -2.46
CA MET A 316 18.34 25.43 -3.49
C MET A 316 18.63 24.59 -4.73
N ASN A 317 18.99 23.31 -4.55
CA ASN A 317 19.20 22.40 -5.67
C ASN A 317 17.89 22.18 -6.46
N ILE A 318 16.79 21.87 -5.76
CA ILE A 318 15.49 21.58 -6.36
C ILE A 318 14.94 22.80 -7.09
N GLN A 319 15.07 24.00 -6.52
CA GLN A 319 14.62 25.25 -7.18
C GLN A 319 15.33 25.50 -8.51
N LYS A 320 16.61 25.17 -8.63
CA LYS A 320 17.36 25.30 -9.89
C LYS A 320 16.83 24.37 -11.00
N ASN A 321 16.25 23.25 -10.65
CA ASN A 321 15.74 22.24 -11.58
C ASN A 321 14.24 22.40 -11.85
N ALA A 322 13.54 23.22 -11.07
CA ALA A 322 12.10 23.47 -11.21
C ALA A 322 11.77 24.61 -12.18
N ALA A 323 12.78 25.43 -12.56
CA ALA A 323 12.68 26.53 -13.53
C ALA A 323 12.79 26.00 -14.95
#